data_b1eae3b8168b58ffcd15d65e027bdf84
#
_entry.id   b1eae3b8168b58ffcd15d65e027bdf84
#
_cell.length_a   1.000
_cell.length_b   1.000
_cell.length_c   1.000
_cell.angle_alpha   90.00
_cell.angle_beta   90.00
_cell.angle_gamma   90.00
#
_symmetry.space_group_name_H-M   'P 1'
#
loop_
_entity.id
_entity.type
_entity.pdbx_description
1 polymer ?
#
loop_
_entity_poly.entity_id
_entity_poly.type
_entity_poly.pdbx_seq_one_letter_code
_entity_poly.pdbx_strand_id
1 'polypeptide(L)'
;PDLDLGLYNRLRKEYPNIAVLGGIGFKYTEPTGNPLEVDLEEGNSRCEAIVTTGSGTGIETPIEKLREYKRLLGDFPLIVGAGVNLQNVFEQLQICDGAIMGSYFKPNGDTSLPVDRQRVRELMSIVKNLRK
;
A
#
# COMPACT_ATOMS: atom_id res chain seq x y z
N PRO A 1 -4.51 -18.37 -6.42
CA PRO A 1 -5.48 -19.11 -5.59
C PRO A 1 -6.48 -18.15 -4.99
N ASP A 2 -7.76 -18.52 -5.05
CA ASP A 2 -8.85 -17.73 -4.51
C ASP A 2 -8.78 -17.70 -2.98
N LEU A 3 -9.23 -16.60 -2.37
CA LEU A 3 -9.30 -16.45 -0.94
C LEU A 3 -10.33 -17.44 -0.36
N ASP A 4 -9.90 -18.32 0.55
CA ASP A 4 -10.82 -19.12 1.35
C ASP A 4 -11.55 -18.22 2.36
N LEU A 5 -12.74 -17.77 1.98
CA LEU A 5 -13.56 -16.88 2.81
C LEU A 5 -14.01 -17.53 4.13
N GLY A 6 -14.18 -18.86 4.15
CA GLY A 6 -14.53 -19.58 5.38
C GLY A 6 -13.41 -19.55 6.40
N LEU A 7 -12.18 -19.84 5.97
CA LEU A 7 -10.98 -19.75 6.81
C LEU A 7 -10.72 -18.29 7.20
N TYR A 8 -10.79 -17.36 6.26
CA TYR A 8 -10.60 -15.93 6.51
C TYR A 8 -11.53 -15.42 7.62
N ASN A 9 -12.82 -15.69 7.50
CA ASN A 9 -13.82 -15.25 8.47
C ASN A 9 -13.63 -15.86 9.87
N ARG A 10 -13.16 -17.13 9.94
CA ARG A 10 -12.78 -17.76 11.22
C ARG A 10 -11.61 -17.02 11.86
N LEU A 11 -10.54 -16.78 11.11
CA LEU A 11 -9.34 -16.09 11.61
C LEU A 11 -9.67 -14.66 12.07
N ARG A 12 -10.53 -13.95 11.34
CA ARG A 12 -10.99 -12.60 11.74
C ARG A 12 -11.72 -12.61 13.09
N LYS A 13 -12.50 -13.66 13.37
CA LYS A 13 -13.20 -13.82 14.67
C LYS A 13 -12.24 -14.22 15.79
N GLU A 14 -11.28 -15.08 15.49
CA GLU A 14 -10.29 -15.57 16.46
C GLU A 14 -9.29 -14.47 16.84
N TYR A 15 -8.93 -13.61 15.87
CA TYR A 15 -7.95 -12.53 16.04
C TYR A 15 -8.53 -11.13 15.71
N PRO A 16 -9.52 -10.64 16.49
CA PRO A 16 -10.26 -9.42 16.15
C PRO A 16 -9.41 -8.15 16.22
N ASN A 17 -8.27 -8.18 16.91
CA ASN A 17 -7.37 -7.03 17.08
C ASN A 17 -6.26 -6.95 16.01
N ILE A 18 -6.22 -7.88 15.05
CA ILE A 18 -5.26 -7.83 13.96
C ILE A 18 -5.87 -7.04 12.80
N ALA A 19 -5.20 -5.94 12.42
CA ALA A 19 -5.55 -5.19 11.21
C ALA A 19 -5.11 -5.97 9.97
N VAL A 20 -6.00 -6.08 8.99
CA VAL A 20 -5.72 -6.72 7.70
C VAL A 20 -5.60 -5.64 6.63
N LEU A 21 -4.56 -5.72 5.82
CA LEU A 21 -4.36 -4.87 4.65
C LEU A 21 -4.68 -5.69 3.39
N GLY A 22 -5.63 -5.22 2.59
CA GLY A 22 -6.09 -5.88 1.36
C GLY A 22 -5.38 -5.36 0.12
N GLY A 23 -4.76 -6.24 -0.68
CA GLY A 23 -4.10 -5.86 -1.93
C GLY A 23 -5.09 -5.79 -3.09
N ILE A 24 -5.24 -4.62 -3.75
CA ILE A 24 -6.02 -4.44 -4.97
C ILE A 24 -5.18 -3.75 -6.02
N GLY A 25 -5.15 -4.32 -7.24
CA GLY A 25 -4.23 -3.88 -8.28
C GLY A 25 -2.78 -3.97 -7.80
N PHE A 26 -2.47 -5.03 -7.07
CA PHE A 26 -1.19 -5.26 -6.44
C PHE A 26 -0.20 -5.88 -7.45
N LYS A 27 1.09 -5.61 -7.28
CA LYS A 27 2.13 -6.18 -8.15
C LYS A 27 2.07 -7.71 -8.12
N TYR A 28 2.38 -8.32 -9.25
CA TYR A 28 2.44 -9.78 -9.40
C TYR A 28 1.10 -10.51 -9.16
N THR A 29 -0.02 -9.78 -9.23
CA THR A 29 -1.36 -10.39 -9.23
C THR A 29 -2.02 -10.22 -10.58
N GLU A 30 -2.84 -11.20 -10.97
CA GLU A 30 -3.68 -11.09 -12.16
C GLU A 30 -4.89 -10.20 -11.89
N PRO A 31 -5.36 -9.46 -12.92
CA PRO A 31 -6.60 -8.70 -12.81
C PRO A 31 -7.79 -9.63 -12.53
N THR A 32 -8.73 -9.19 -11.70
CA THR A 32 -9.96 -9.92 -11.40
C THR A 32 -10.91 -9.99 -12.59
N GLY A 33 -10.80 -9.04 -13.51
CA GLY A 33 -11.77 -8.85 -14.61
C GLY A 33 -13.00 -8.02 -14.21
N ASN A 34 -13.13 -7.67 -12.94
CA ASN A 34 -14.20 -6.77 -12.46
C ASN A 34 -13.87 -5.30 -12.72
N PRO A 35 -14.88 -4.41 -12.75
CA PRO A 35 -14.65 -2.98 -12.59
C PRO A 35 -13.91 -2.66 -11.28
N LEU A 36 -13.06 -1.65 -11.30
CA LEU A 36 -12.26 -1.26 -10.12
C LEU A 36 -13.13 -0.95 -8.90
N GLU A 37 -14.26 -0.31 -9.09
CA GLU A 37 -15.22 0.02 -8.05
C GLU A 37 -15.70 -1.22 -7.27
N VAL A 38 -15.95 -2.32 -7.99
CA VAL A 38 -16.39 -3.59 -7.40
C VAL A 38 -15.27 -4.21 -6.56
N ASP A 39 -14.03 -4.24 -7.08
CA ASP A 39 -12.89 -4.77 -6.33
C ASP A 39 -12.60 -3.94 -5.07
N LEU A 40 -12.72 -2.61 -5.15
CA LEU A 40 -12.51 -1.72 -4.00
C LEU A 40 -13.60 -1.87 -2.95
N GLU A 41 -14.87 -2.03 -3.36
CA GLU A 41 -15.99 -2.27 -2.44
C GLU A 41 -15.85 -3.61 -1.71
N GLU A 42 -15.47 -4.67 -2.42
CA GLU A 42 -15.16 -5.95 -1.80
C GLU A 42 -13.99 -5.85 -0.81
N GLY A 43 -12.91 -5.18 -1.18
CA GLY A 43 -11.76 -4.95 -0.31
C GLY A 43 -12.15 -4.18 0.95
N ASN A 44 -12.88 -3.08 0.79
CA ASN A 44 -13.37 -2.26 1.90
C ASN A 44 -14.23 -3.06 2.90
N SER A 45 -15.00 -4.02 2.41
CA SER A 45 -15.83 -4.89 3.27
C SER A 45 -15.02 -5.93 4.08
N ARG A 46 -13.74 -6.16 3.73
CA ARG A 46 -12.94 -7.27 4.24
C ARG A 46 -11.68 -6.88 5.00
N CYS A 47 -11.21 -5.65 4.89
CA CYS A 47 -9.93 -5.24 5.48
C CYS A 47 -10.02 -3.83 6.09
N GLU A 48 -8.98 -3.41 6.80
CA GLU A 48 -8.89 -2.10 7.44
C GLU A 48 -8.22 -1.04 6.56
N ALA A 49 -7.51 -1.46 5.52
CA ALA A 49 -6.94 -0.55 4.52
C ALA A 49 -6.68 -1.28 3.20
N ILE A 50 -6.80 -0.56 2.09
CA ILE A 50 -6.39 -1.05 0.77
C ILE A 50 -4.93 -0.72 0.53
N VAL A 51 -4.18 -1.69 0.01
CA VAL A 51 -2.81 -1.51 -0.48
C VAL A 51 -2.80 -1.66 -1.99
N THR A 52 -2.27 -0.68 -2.69
CA THR A 52 -2.03 -0.78 -4.14
C THR A 52 -0.56 -0.51 -4.48
N THR A 53 -0.10 -1.01 -5.62
CA THR A 53 1.30 -0.87 -6.06
C THR A 53 1.39 -0.51 -7.54
N GLY A 54 2.59 -0.12 -7.98
CA GLY A 54 2.98 -0.17 -9.38
C GLY A 54 3.19 -1.61 -9.88
N SER A 55 3.86 -1.75 -11.01
CA SER A 55 4.06 -3.02 -11.71
C SER A 55 5.05 -3.98 -11.03
N GLY A 56 5.90 -3.49 -10.10
CA GLY A 56 6.94 -4.31 -9.50
C GLY A 56 7.53 -3.74 -8.21
N THR A 57 8.40 -4.53 -7.59
CA THR A 57 9.12 -4.13 -6.38
C THR A 57 10.07 -2.96 -6.67
N GLY A 58 9.98 -1.90 -5.89
CA GLY A 58 10.78 -0.68 -6.07
C GLY A 58 10.35 0.20 -7.24
N ILE A 59 9.38 -0.23 -8.03
CA ILE A 59 8.80 0.58 -9.12
C ILE A 59 7.73 1.49 -8.55
N GLU A 60 7.78 2.75 -8.92
CA GLU A 60 6.84 3.77 -8.47
C GLU A 60 5.40 3.42 -8.85
N THR A 61 4.49 3.59 -7.90
CA THR A 61 3.06 3.53 -8.16
C THR A 61 2.63 4.81 -8.87
N PRO A 62 1.99 4.72 -10.06
CA PRO A 62 1.54 5.91 -10.78
C PRO A 62 0.63 6.78 -9.93
N ILE A 63 0.90 8.07 -9.89
CA ILE A 63 0.15 9.03 -9.07
C ILE A 63 -1.34 9.10 -9.45
N GLU A 64 -1.65 8.98 -10.75
CA GLU A 64 -3.02 8.98 -11.23
C GLU A 64 -3.80 7.75 -10.75
N LYS A 65 -3.14 6.61 -10.64
CA LYS A 65 -3.73 5.42 -10.03
C LYS A 65 -4.10 5.68 -8.57
N LEU A 66 -3.20 6.29 -7.79
CA LEU A 66 -3.47 6.62 -6.39
C LEU A 66 -4.63 7.62 -6.24
N ARG A 67 -4.70 8.63 -7.12
CA ARG A 67 -5.80 9.60 -7.16
C ARG A 67 -7.14 8.92 -7.45
N GLU A 68 -7.19 8.03 -8.44
CA GLU A 68 -8.39 7.28 -8.81
C GLU A 68 -8.86 6.39 -7.66
N TYR A 69 -7.96 5.60 -7.08
CA TYR A 69 -8.26 4.74 -5.92
C TYR A 69 -8.80 5.55 -4.75
N LYS A 70 -8.13 6.66 -4.39
CA LYS A 70 -8.56 7.50 -3.26
C LYS A 70 -9.89 8.18 -3.53
N ARG A 71 -10.15 8.61 -4.76
CA ARG A 71 -11.45 9.16 -5.16
C ARG A 71 -12.59 8.16 -4.94
N LEU A 72 -12.38 6.89 -5.28
CA LEU A 72 -13.38 5.83 -5.14
C LEU A 72 -13.52 5.36 -3.68
N LEU A 73 -12.43 5.32 -2.93
CA LEU A 73 -12.43 4.89 -1.53
C LEU A 73 -12.93 5.97 -0.54
N GLY A 74 -12.90 7.25 -0.92
CA GLY A 74 -13.26 8.35 -0.03
C GLY A 74 -12.38 8.38 1.22
N ASP A 75 -12.98 8.26 2.40
CA ASP A 75 -12.28 8.27 3.69
C ASP A 75 -11.63 6.94 4.06
N PHE A 76 -11.91 5.87 3.31
CA PHE A 76 -11.30 4.56 3.60
C PHE A 76 -9.78 4.59 3.37
N PRO A 77 -8.96 4.00 4.27
CA PRO A 77 -7.51 4.11 4.19
C PRO A 77 -6.91 3.47 2.93
N LEU A 78 -6.08 4.25 2.23
CA LEU A 78 -5.28 3.82 1.09
C LEU A 78 -3.80 3.85 1.43
N ILE A 79 -3.11 2.73 1.21
CA ILE A 79 -1.68 2.57 1.43
C ILE A 79 -0.98 2.38 0.09
N VAL A 80 0.05 3.17 -0.19
CA VAL A 80 0.92 2.90 -1.32
C VAL A 80 1.96 1.84 -0.93
N GLY A 81 2.02 0.73 -1.67
CA GLY A 81 2.76 -0.47 -1.28
C GLY A 81 4.13 -0.67 -1.95
N ALA A 82 4.54 0.21 -2.89
CA ALA A 82 5.82 0.08 -3.57
C ALA A 82 6.31 1.41 -4.18
N GLY A 83 7.63 1.51 -4.38
CA GLY A 83 8.29 2.55 -5.16
C GLY A 83 8.35 3.94 -4.50
N VAL A 84 7.98 4.05 -3.23
CA VAL A 84 8.10 5.32 -2.49
C VAL A 84 9.56 5.62 -2.18
N ASN A 85 9.96 6.87 -2.42
CA ASN A 85 11.33 7.39 -2.23
C ASN A 85 11.29 8.89 -1.85
N LEU A 86 12.47 9.52 -1.69
CA LEU A 86 12.54 10.94 -1.31
C LEU A 86 11.90 11.90 -2.31
N GLN A 87 11.92 11.55 -3.60
CA GLN A 87 11.42 12.43 -4.65
C GLN A 87 9.89 12.45 -4.71
N ASN A 88 9.22 11.33 -4.39
CA ASN A 88 7.79 11.17 -4.55
C ASN A 88 6.99 11.04 -3.24
N VAL A 89 7.64 10.82 -2.09
CA VAL A 89 6.96 10.58 -0.81
C VAL A 89 6.01 11.73 -0.43
N PHE A 90 6.40 12.96 -0.69
CA PHE A 90 5.57 14.13 -0.37
C PHE A 90 4.25 14.09 -1.14
N GLU A 91 4.30 13.95 -2.46
CA GLU A 91 3.11 13.93 -3.31
C GLU A 91 2.23 12.71 -3.03
N GLN A 92 2.84 11.53 -2.90
CA GLN A 92 2.09 10.29 -2.68
C GLN A 92 1.39 10.29 -1.31
N LEU A 93 2.01 10.80 -0.25
CA LEU A 93 1.40 10.89 1.08
C LEU A 93 0.43 12.05 1.27
N GLN A 94 0.28 12.94 0.29
CA GLN A 94 -0.86 13.87 0.24
C GLN A 94 -2.15 13.19 -0.25
N ILE A 95 -2.02 12.07 -0.95
CA ILE A 95 -3.15 11.29 -1.48
C ILE A 95 -3.42 10.07 -0.59
N CYS A 96 -2.36 9.33 -0.23
CA CYS A 96 -2.43 8.10 0.55
C CYS A 96 -2.31 8.36 2.04
N ASP A 97 -2.96 7.51 2.83
CA ASP A 97 -2.93 7.57 4.30
C ASP A 97 -1.66 6.95 4.89
N GLY A 98 -0.92 6.19 4.09
CA GLY A 98 0.34 5.57 4.49
C GLY A 98 1.12 4.95 3.34
N ALA A 99 2.31 4.43 3.66
CA ALA A 99 3.18 3.77 2.70
C ALA A 99 3.90 2.56 3.30
N ILE A 100 4.07 1.50 2.51
CA ILE A 100 4.96 0.38 2.80
C ILE A 100 6.23 0.56 1.98
N MET A 101 7.37 0.65 2.66
CA MET A 101 8.65 0.95 2.03
C MET A 101 9.69 -0.11 2.39
N GLY A 102 10.42 -0.55 1.40
CA GLY A 102 11.51 -1.52 1.58
C GLY A 102 12.75 -1.12 0.77
N SER A 103 12.67 -1.18 -0.56
CA SER A 103 13.81 -1.01 -1.47
C SER A 103 14.53 0.31 -1.30
N TYR A 104 13.82 1.42 -1.09
CA TYR A 104 14.44 2.73 -0.89
C TYR A 104 15.39 2.76 0.32
N PHE A 105 15.07 2.06 1.40
CA PHE A 105 15.90 2.04 2.60
C PHE A 105 17.17 1.18 2.47
N LYS A 106 17.36 0.53 1.32
CA LYS A 106 18.51 -0.30 1.03
C LYS A 106 19.49 0.43 0.09
N PRO A 107 20.80 0.28 0.27
CA PRO A 107 21.79 0.79 -0.67
C PRO A 107 21.47 0.33 -2.10
N ASN A 108 21.43 1.25 -3.04
CA ASN A 108 21.12 1.00 -4.46
C ASN A 108 19.80 0.26 -4.73
N GLY A 109 18.87 0.20 -3.77
CA GLY A 109 17.63 -0.54 -3.88
C GLY A 109 17.78 -2.07 -3.78
N ASP A 110 18.95 -2.56 -3.44
CA ASP A 110 19.24 -3.99 -3.28
C ASP A 110 18.60 -4.53 -1.99
N THR A 111 17.52 -5.29 -2.17
CA THR A 111 16.73 -5.82 -1.06
C THR A 111 17.46 -6.85 -0.19
N SER A 112 18.58 -7.40 -0.66
CA SER A 112 19.44 -8.32 0.10
C SER A 112 20.32 -7.62 1.13
N LEU A 113 20.56 -6.32 0.94
CA LEU A 113 21.42 -5.53 1.82
C LEU A 113 20.67 -5.08 3.10
N PRO A 114 21.39 -4.73 4.18
CA PRO A 114 20.79 -4.18 5.39
C PRO A 114 20.17 -2.80 5.14
N VAL A 115 19.25 -2.42 6.02
CA VAL A 115 18.62 -1.09 6.00
C VAL A 115 19.67 0.00 6.29
N ASP A 116 19.69 1.04 5.43
CA ASP A 116 20.51 2.23 5.62
C ASP A 116 19.79 3.21 6.57
N ARG A 117 20.38 3.41 7.73
CA ARG A 117 19.83 4.28 8.78
C ARG A 117 19.69 5.74 8.35
N GLN A 118 20.61 6.22 7.51
CA GLN A 118 20.58 7.60 7.02
C GLN A 118 19.39 7.82 6.09
N ARG A 119 19.12 6.90 5.15
CA ARG A 119 17.96 6.95 4.26
C ARG A 119 16.65 6.96 5.02
N VAL A 120 16.55 6.16 6.10
CA VAL A 120 15.36 6.17 6.97
C VAL A 120 15.16 7.53 7.63
N ARG A 121 16.23 8.13 8.18
CA ARG A 121 16.15 9.44 8.85
C ARG A 121 15.72 10.55 7.89
N GLU A 122 16.31 10.60 6.70
CA GLU A 122 15.99 11.60 5.69
C GLU A 122 14.52 11.54 5.28
N LEU A 123 14.04 10.37 4.94
CA LEU A 123 12.65 10.20 4.55
C LEU A 123 11.69 10.49 5.69
N MET A 124 11.97 10.01 6.90
CA MET A 124 11.11 10.24 8.06
C MET A 124 11.07 11.72 8.50
N SER A 125 12.06 12.52 8.14
CA SER A 125 12.01 13.98 8.35
C SER A 125 10.91 14.64 7.52
N ILE A 126 10.72 14.19 6.27
CA ILE A 126 9.62 14.66 5.40
C ILE A 126 8.27 14.18 5.95
N VAL A 127 8.15 12.89 6.25
CA VAL A 127 6.90 12.29 6.75
C VAL A 127 6.41 12.96 8.03
N LYS A 128 7.31 13.26 8.97
CA LYS A 128 6.97 13.95 10.22
C LYS A 128 6.45 15.36 9.98
N ASN A 129 6.93 16.06 8.97
CA ASN A 129 6.45 17.39 8.61
C ASN A 129 5.05 17.35 7.95
N LEU A 130 4.73 16.27 7.22
CA LEU A 130 3.40 16.07 6.64
C LEU A 130 2.32 15.75 7.67
N ARG A 131 2.70 15.21 8.84
CA ARG A 131 1.77 14.80 9.92
C ARG A 131 1.50 15.90 10.95
N LYS A 132 2.06 17.08 10.77
CA LYS A 132 1.79 18.29 11.61
C LYS A 132 0.60 19.05 11.06
#